data_4daeebc32d0f9096dcb23efb09e5a8e7
#
_entry.id   4daeebc32d0f9096dcb23efb09e5a8e7
#
_cell.length_a   1.000
_cell.length_b   1.000
_cell.length_c   1.000
_cell.angle_alpha   90.00
_cell.angle_beta   90.00
_cell.angle_gamma   90.00
#
_symmetry.space_group_name_H-M   'P 1'
#
loop_
_entity.id
_entity.type
_entity.pdbx_description
1 polymer ?
#
loop_
_entity_poly.entity_id
_entity_poly.type
_entity_poly.pdbx_seq_one_letter_code
_entity_poly.pdbx_strand_id
1 'polypeptide(L)'
;MVSPNETGMVWAGQWTQSNGYIISTTLFAYNFTNGDFNYWDNTYDNLNDYQYVINNATANSQDYLKGPAKVMKAFNFQKLVDLYGNIPFSDALKGVGALAPKFDDQKTVYEGLITLLDDGIKDLKANAFASSVAGSDFIFKGNTTSWIKFANSLKLRILMRQAKVSGRDAYITAEINKIVAEGSGFITGADVGVNPGYNPSAGQINPFYDTYGYSETNARRAFNNWPRNTAFLINTLKSTGDTTRMKRIAYAIGNENSANPGVSTKPEIADNYVGVPFGSSSGYLPAVTSAPGPSVLVRGVYNKPMILLTAAEVQLNLAEAKQRYGASVTLTGTAESYFNAGVTESYRALGAASSDAARLLTSGVDLVDFAASTNKLNAIAYQKWLALANFNGLEAWSEYRKSGFPVTPQSINYVGSASTRPTRLFYPGTELGSNGENVKAQGTIDVLATKIFWDVD
;
A
#
# COMPACT_ATOMS: atom_id res chain seq x y z
N MET A 1 15.50 7.81 -8.53
CA MET A 1 14.08 7.62 -8.91
C MET A 1 13.29 7.34 -7.64
N VAL A 2 12.25 8.12 -7.38
CA VAL A 2 11.40 7.95 -6.19
C VAL A 2 10.61 6.65 -6.35
N SER A 3 10.59 5.78 -5.34
CA SER A 3 9.83 4.53 -5.41
C SER A 3 8.32 4.82 -5.34
N PRO A 4 7.45 3.97 -5.94
CA PRO A 4 6.00 4.15 -5.84
C PRO A 4 5.52 4.26 -4.39
N ASN A 5 6.10 3.48 -3.52
CA ASN A 5 5.76 3.44 -2.10
C ASN A 5 6.10 4.76 -1.38
N GLU A 6 7.25 5.35 -1.70
CA GLU A 6 7.70 6.63 -1.16
C GLU A 6 6.77 7.76 -1.60
N THR A 7 6.46 7.85 -2.91
CA THR A 7 5.50 8.82 -3.44
C THR A 7 4.16 8.72 -2.70
N GLY A 8 3.66 7.52 -2.52
CA GLY A 8 2.41 7.27 -1.80
C GLY A 8 2.47 7.68 -0.33
N MET A 9 3.56 7.37 0.39
CA MET A 9 3.72 7.79 1.79
C MET A 9 3.79 9.32 1.93
N VAL A 10 4.45 9.99 0.99
CA VAL A 10 4.51 11.46 0.95
C VAL A 10 3.11 12.03 0.70
N TRP A 11 2.43 11.59 -0.35
CA TRP A 11 1.11 12.14 -0.72
C TRP A 11 -0.03 11.71 0.20
N ALA A 12 0.13 10.63 0.96
CA ALA A 12 -0.74 10.30 2.08
C ALA A 12 -0.47 11.14 3.35
N GLY A 13 0.53 12.02 3.32
CA GLY A 13 0.90 12.86 4.45
C GLY A 13 1.56 12.14 5.62
N GLN A 14 2.16 10.98 5.36
CA GLN A 14 2.89 10.20 6.38
C GLN A 14 4.36 10.56 6.44
N TRP A 15 4.98 10.76 5.27
CA TRP A 15 6.38 11.14 5.13
C TRP A 15 6.55 12.53 4.56
N THR A 16 7.66 13.15 4.91
CA THR A 16 8.21 14.36 4.31
C THR A 16 9.74 14.23 4.29
N GLN A 17 10.45 15.22 3.77
CA GLN A 17 11.91 15.21 3.79
C GLN A 17 12.49 16.04 4.95
N SER A 18 13.71 15.72 5.35
CA SER A 18 14.51 16.57 6.23
C SER A 18 15.09 17.77 5.50
N ASN A 19 15.49 18.81 6.23
CA ASN A 19 16.10 19.99 5.65
C ASN A 19 17.60 19.84 5.34
N GLY A 20 18.14 18.62 5.33
CA GLY A 20 19.48 18.31 4.85
C GLY A 20 19.58 18.11 3.33
N TYR A 21 18.48 18.27 2.60
CA TYR A 21 18.37 18.04 1.16
C TYR A 21 17.66 19.21 0.47
N ILE A 22 17.93 19.40 -0.82
CA ILE A 22 17.15 20.32 -1.67
C ILE A 22 15.70 19.81 -1.69
N ILE A 23 14.74 20.71 -1.51
CA ILE A 23 13.33 20.35 -1.51
C ILE A 23 12.90 19.78 -2.87
N SER A 24 12.23 18.62 -2.84
CA SER A 24 11.69 18.00 -4.05
C SER A 24 10.44 18.76 -4.51
N THR A 25 10.58 19.57 -5.54
CA THR A 25 9.41 20.28 -6.13
C THR A 25 8.41 19.31 -6.74
N THR A 26 8.87 18.18 -7.26
CA THR A 26 8.02 17.11 -7.80
C THR A 26 7.07 16.54 -6.73
N LEU A 27 7.59 16.27 -5.53
CA LEU A 27 6.80 15.68 -4.45
C LEU A 27 5.99 16.70 -3.65
N PHE A 28 6.55 17.89 -3.40
CA PHE A 28 5.99 18.84 -2.44
C PHE A 28 5.37 20.08 -3.08
N ALA A 29 5.78 20.47 -4.29
CA ALA A 29 5.11 21.50 -5.07
C ALA A 29 4.22 20.91 -6.19
N TYR A 30 4.17 19.58 -6.32
CA TYR A 30 3.41 18.83 -7.33
C TYR A 30 3.77 19.21 -8.76
N ASN A 31 5.01 19.66 -8.95
CA ASN A 31 5.52 20.07 -10.25
C ASN A 31 6.21 18.86 -10.91
N PHE A 32 5.42 18.03 -11.58
CA PHE A 32 5.89 16.85 -12.28
C PHE A 32 5.25 16.74 -13.67
N THR A 33 5.86 15.96 -14.52
CA THR A 33 5.53 15.77 -15.93
C THR A 33 5.37 14.29 -16.26
N ASN A 34 5.08 13.95 -17.50
CA ASN A 34 5.08 12.60 -18.03
C ASN A 34 6.48 11.93 -18.09
N GLY A 35 7.54 12.67 -17.82
CA GLY A 35 8.91 12.14 -17.63
C GLY A 35 9.20 11.67 -16.21
N ASP A 36 8.32 12.02 -15.26
CA ASP A 36 8.46 11.67 -13.85
C ASP A 36 7.58 10.48 -13.48
N PHE A 37 7.89 9.77 -12.39
CA PHE A 37 7.06 8.70 -11.84
C PHE A 37 6.65 7.62 -12.86
N ASN A 38 7.54 7.19 -13.75
CA ASN A 38 7.25 6.10 -14.67
C ASN A 38 7.21 4.75 -13.94
N TYR A 39 6.03 4.42 -13.40
CA TYR A 39 5.75 3.10 -12.81
C TYR A 39 5.08 2.14 -13.81
N TRP A 40 4.81 2.63 -15.01
CA TRP A 40 4.12 1.93 -16.09
C TRP A 40 4.98 0.84 -16.71
N ASP A 41 6.14 1.21 -17.23
CA ASP A 41 6.98 0.31 -18.04
C ASP A 41 7.37 -0.94 -17.24
N ASN A 42 7.99 -0.78 -16.09
CA ASN A 42 8.39 -1.91 -15.24
C ASN A 42 7.20 -2.77 -14.79
N THR A 43 6.00 -2.16 -14.64
CA THR A 43 4.80 -2.93 -14.26
C THR A 43 4.30 -3.75 -15.44
N TYR A 44 4.28 -3.20 -16.66
CA TYR A 44 3.91 -3.97 -17.86
C TYR A 44 4.94 -5.05 -18.20
N ASP A 45 6.23 -4.85 -17.95
CA ASP A 45 7.26 -5.89 -18.08
C ASP A 45 6.94 -7.08 -17.15
N ASN A 46 6.67 -6.83 -15.87
CA ASN A 46 6.23 -7.87 -14.95
C ASN A 46 4.92 -8.55 -15.39
N LEU A 47 3.98 -7.78 -15.92
CA LEU A 47 2.71 -8.32 -16.42
C LEU A 47 2.93 -9.25 -17.61
N ASN A 48 3.88 -8.94 -18.50
CA ASN A 48 4.29 -9.82 -19.59
C ASN A 48 4.87 -11.15 -19.07
N ASP A 49 5.70 -11.11 -18.03
CA ASP A 49 6.23 -12.32 -17.39
C ASP A 49 5.12 -13.21 -16.82
N TYR A 50 4.15 -12.63 -16.12
CA TYR A 50 3.00 -13.41 -15.64
C TYR A 50 2.16 -13.96 -16.78
N GLN A 51 1.95 -13.19 -17.84
CA GLN A 51 1.23 -13.67 -19.01
C GLN A 51 1.97 -14.82 -19.72
N TYR A 52 3.30 -14.73 -19.82
CA TYR A 52 4.12 -15.80 -20.34
C TYR A 52 3.96 -17.10 -19.53
N VAL A 53 4.01 -16.99 -18.20
CA VAL A 53 3.79 -18.15 -17.31
C VAL A 53 2.40 -18.73 -17.53
N ILE A 54 1.35 -17.91 -17.58
CA ILE A 54 -0.03 -18.37 -17.80
C ILE A 54 -0.16 -19.12 -19.12
N ASN A 55 0.46 -18.61 -20.19
CA ASN A 55 0.37 -19.19 -21.54
C ASN A 55 1.13 -20.52 -21.68
N ASN A 56 2.25 -20.68 -20.96
CA ASN A 56 3.18 -21.79 -21.17
C ASN A 56 3.16 -22.87 -20.05
N ALA A 57 2.49 -22.62 -18.93
CA ALA A 57 2.53 -23.51 -17.78
C ALA A 57 2.07 -24.94 -18.11
N THR A 58 0.99 -25.12 -18.88
CA THR A 58 0.49 -26.46 -19.23
C THR A 58 1.48 -27.24 -20.10
N ALA A 59 2.06 -26.59 -21.12
CA ALA A 59 3.04 -27.22 -22.01
C ALA A 59 4.29 -27.67 -21.26
N ASN A 60 4.60 -27.04 -20.13
CA ASN A 60 5.76 -27.33 -19.28
C ASN A 60 5.42 -28.16 -18.06
N SER A 61 4.18 -28.66 -17.92
CA SER A 61 3.70 -29.41 -16.73
C SER A 61 3.82 -28.60 -15.42
N GLN A 62 3.58 -27.28 -15.50
CA GLN A 62 3.72 -26.32 -14.41
C GLN A 62 2.39 -25.60 -14.10
N ASP A 63 1.25 -26.27 -14.27
CA ASP A 63 -0.08 -25.70 -14.07
C ASP A 63 -0.27 -25.05 -12.67
N TYR A 64 0.48 -25.51 -11.67
CA TYR A 64 0.50 -24.93 -10.33
C TYR A 64 0.96 -23.46 -10.29
N LEU A 65 1.63 -22.95 -11.33
CA LEU A 65 2.04 -21.55 -11.43
C LEU A 65 0.94 -20.63 -11.98
N LYS A 66 -0.09 -21.16 -12.65
CA LYS A 66 -1.14 -20.33 -13.28
C LYS A 66 -1.91 -19.49 -12.26
N GLY A 67 -2.34 -20.12 -11.16
CA GLY A 67 -3.09 -19.44 -10.13
C GLY A 67 -2.31 -18.27 -9.52
N PRO A 68 -1.11 -18.48 -8.96
CA PRO A 68 -0.25 -17.40 -8.48
C PRO A 68 0.03 -16.31 -9.50
N ALA A 69 0.32 -16.67 -10.75
CA ALA A 69 0.57 -15.70 -11.83
C ALA A 69 -0.67 -14.82 -12.10
N LYS A 70 -1.89 -15.39 -12.12
CA LYS A 70 -3.13 -14.61 -12.26
C LYS A 70 -3.37 -13.68 -11.07
N VAL A 71 -3.11 -14.13 -9.84
CA VAL A 71 -3.23 -13.29 -8.64
C VAL A 71 -2.26 -12.11 -8.70
N MET A 72 -0.99 -12.34 -9.02
CA MET A 72 0.01 -11.29 -9.14
C MET A 72 -0.25 -10.36 -10.33
N LYS A 73 -0.79 -10.89 -11.44
CA LYS A 73 -1.23 -10.09 -12.58
C LYS A 73 -2.36 -9.14 -12.17
N ALA A 74 -3.37 -9.61 -11.44
CA ALA A 74 -4.45 -8.77 -10.93
C ALA A 74 -3.94 -7.69 -9.97
N PHE A 75 -3.02 -8.03 -9.06
CA PHE A 75 -2.37 -7.11 -8.13
C PHE A 75 -1.64 -5.96 -8.84
N ASN A 76 -0.92 -6.24 -9.93
CA ASN A 76 -0.20 -5.22 -10.68
C ASN A 76 -1.14 -4.36 -11.56
N PHE A 77 -2.15 -4.95 -12.20
CA PHE A 77 -3.14 -4.17 -12.94
C PHE A 77 -3.96 -3.25 -12.04
N GLN A 78 -4.32 -3.67 -10.81
CA GLN A 78 -4.97 -2.78 -9.84
C GLN A 78 -4.13 -1.52 -9.61
N LYS A 79 -2.81 -1.67 -9.38
CA LYS A 79 -1.90 -0.52 -9.18
C LYS A 79 -1.89 0.41 -10.39
N LEU A 80 -1.87 -0.13 -11.61
CA LEU A 80 -1.90 0.69 -12.82
C LEU A 80 -3.19 1.51 -12.90
N VAL A 81 -4.35 0.90 -12.64
CA VAL A 81 -5.61 1.65 -12.62
C VAL A 81 -5.59 2.73 -11.53
N ASP A 82 -5.13 2.40 -10.33
CA ASP A 82 -5.08 3.33 -9.20
C ASP A 82 -4.14 4.52 -9.44
N LEU A 83 -3.15 4.36 -10.32
CA LEU A 83 -2.20 5.41 -10.67
C LEU A 83 -2.59 6.20 -11.94
N TYR A 84 -3.17 5.53 -12.95
CA TYR A 84 -3.32 6.09 -14.29
C TYR A 84 -4.76 6.14 -14.80
N GLY A 85 -5.73 5.52 -14.13
CA GLY A 85 -7.13 5.43 -14.58
C GLY A 85 -7.32 4.40 -15.69
N ASN A 86 -7.79 4.80 -16.87
CA ASN A 86 -7.91 3.90 -18.02
C ASN A 86 -6.54 3.37 -18.42
N ILE A 87 -6.45 2.08 -18.74
CA ILE A 87 -5.20 1.40 -19.11
C ILE A 87 -5.45 0.31 -20.17
N PRO A 88 -4.46 -0.07 -20.98
CA PRO A 88 -4.55 -1.31 -21.74
C PRO A 88 -4.66 -2.54 -20.83
N PHE A 89 -5.74 -3.30 -20.98
CA PHE A 89 -5.99 -4.52 -20.21
C PHE A 89 -6.39 -5.70 -21.12
N SER A 90 -7.53 -5.59 -21.82
CA SER A 90 -8.06 -6.66 -22.67
C SER A 90 -7.23 -6.86 -23.96
N ASP A 91 -6.62 -5.79 -24.42
CA ASP A 91 -5.78 -5.78 -25.63
C ASP A 91 -4.27 -5.80 -25.31
N ALA A 92 -3.90 -5.72 -24.04
CA ALA A 92 -2.51 -5.77 -23.59
C ALA A 92 -1.92 -7.20 -23.63
N LEU A 93 -0.58 -7.27 -23.60
CA LEU A 93 0.21 -8.51 -23.41
C LEU A 93 0.05 -9.53 -24.54
N LYS A 94 -0.30 -9.08 -25.76
CA LYS A 94 -0.45 -9.89 -26.96
C LYS A 94 0.80 -9.89 -27.86
N GLY A 95 1.88 -9.27 -27.43
CA GLY A 95 3.12 -9.14 -28.20
C GLY A 95 2.86 -8.46 -29.55
N VAL A 96 3.36 -9.06 -30.64
CA VAL A 96 3.19 -8.53 -32.00
C VAL A 96 1.72 -8.45 -32.47
N GLY A 97 0.79 -9.09 -31.75
CA GLY A 97 -0.64 -9.04 -32.05
C GLY A 97 -1.32 -7.71 -31.67
N ALA A 98 -0.70 -6.90 -30.81
CA ALA A 98 -1.21 -5.59 -30.39
C ALA A 98 -0.05 -4.68 -29.96
N LEU A 99 0.65 -4.08 -30.93
CA LEU A 99 1.78 -3.17 -30.68
C LEU A 99 1.35 -1.81 -30.12
N ALA A 100 0.12 -1.37 -30.41
CA ALA A 100 -0.51 -0.19 -29.87
C ALA A 100 -1.87 -0.56 -29.24
N PRO A 101 -1.87 -1.16 -28.04
CA PRO A 101 -3.07 -1.69 -27.42
C PRO A 101 -4.05 -0.57 -27.06
N LYS A 102 -5.35 -0.84 -27.21
CA LYS A 102 -6.42 0.08 -26.79
C LYS A 102 -6.52 0.15 -25.27
N PHE A 103 -6.92 1.32 -24.78
CA PHE A 103 -7.21 1.53 -23.37
C PHE A 103 -8.61 1.06 -23.04
N ASP A 104 -8.75 0.28 -21.99
CA ASP A 104 -10.03 -0.12 -21.44
C ASP A 104 -10.46 0.89 -20.35
N ASP A 105 -11.78 1.03 -20.21
CA ASP A 105 -12.36 1.81 -19.13
C ASP A 105 -11.97 1.23 -17.77
N GLN A 106 -11.54 2.08 -16.86
CA GLN A 106 -10.99 1.73 -15.54
C GLN A 106 -11.95 0.91 -14.68
N LYS A 107 -13.27 1.16 -14.74
CA LYS A 107 -14.29 0.37 -14.03
C LYS A 107 -14.41 -1.03 -14.65
N THR A 108 -14.40 -1.12 -15.97
CA THR A 108 -14.39 -2.39 -16.69
C THR A 108 -13.15 -3.21 -16.36
N VAL A 109 -11.97 -2.56 -16.25
CA VAL A 109 -10.76 -3.24 -15.79
C VAL A 109 -10.97 -3.81 -14.40
N TYR A 110 -11.49 -3.04 -13.44
CA TYR A 110 -11.76 -3.49 -12.06
C TYR A 110 -12.67 -4.72 -12.00
N GLU A 111 -13.71 -4.77 -12.84
CA GLU A 111 -14.58 -5.95 -12.97
C GLU A 111 -13.82 -7.15 -13.56
N GLY A 112 -12.96 -6.92 -14.56
CA GLY A 112 -12.07 -7.91 -15.13
C GLY A 112 -11.06 -8.47 -14.13
N LEU A 113 -10.59 -7.64 -13.18
CA LEU A 113 -9.69 -8.11 -12.10
C LEU A 113 -10.39 -9.09 -11.15
N ILE A 114 -11.66 -8.89 -10.83
CA ILE A 114 -12.45 -9.84 -10.02
C ILE A 114 -12.53 -11.19 -10.74
N THR A 115 -12.86 -11.17 -12.04
CA THR A 115 -12.90 -12.38 -12.87
C THR A 115 -11.54 -13.08 -12.94
N LEU A 116 -10.44 -12.33 -13.12
CA LEU A 116 -9.09 -12.87 -13.17
C LEU A 116 -8.68 -13.54 -11.85
N LEU A 117 -9.10 -12.97 -10.72
CA LEU A 117 -8.85 -13.54 -9.39
C LEU A 117 -9.68 -14.81 -9.15
N ASP A 118 -10.95 -14.85 -9.62
CA ASP A 118 -11.78 -16.06 -9.55
C ASP A 118 -11.17 -17.20 -10.35
N ASP A 119 -10.68 -16.91 -11.55
CA ASP A 119 -9.94 -17.87 -12.40
C ASP A 119 -8.63 -18.31 -11.71
N GLY A 120 -7.93 -17.41 -11.06
CA GLY A 120 -6.73 -17.74 -10.28
C GLY A 120 -7.03 -18.68 -9.11
N ILE A 121 -8.11 -18.44 -8.37
CA ILE A 121 -8.58 -19.32 -7.28
C ILE A 121 -8.96 -20.71 -7.81
N LYS A 122 -9.62 -20.78 -8.97
CA LYS A 122 -9.96 -22.04 -9.63
C LYS A 122 -8.70 -22.84 -9.99
N ASP A 123 -7.70 -22.20 -10.58
CA ASP A 123 -6.44 -22.85 -10.92
C ASP A 123 -5.68 -23.33 -9.66
N LEU A 124 -5.66 -22.53 -8.59
CA LEU A 124 -5.06 -22.88 -7.30
C LEU A 124 -5.71 -24.10 -6.68
N LYS A 125 -7.04 -24.23 -6.75
CA LYS A 125 -7.77 -25.39 -6.24
C LYS A 125 -7.52 -26.66 -7.08
N ALA A 126 -7.29 -26.49 -8.37
CA ALA A 126 -7.05 -27.62 -9.28
C ALA A 126 -5.60 -28.14 -9.24
N ASN A 127 -4.63 -27.26 -8.94
CA ASN A 127 -3.22 -27.57 -9.13
C ASN A 127 -2.39 -27.11 -7.92
N ALA A 128 -2.09 -28.02 -7.00
CA ALA A 128 -1.25 -27.74 -5.84
C ALA A 128 0.25 -27.76 -6.21
N PHE A 129 1.04 -27.01 -5.49
CA PHE A 129 2.50 -27.07 -5.59
C PHE A 129 3.01 -28.43 -5.10
N ALA A 130 3.88 -29.06 -5.87
CA ALA A 130 4.66 -30.19 -5.37
C ALA A 130 5.71 -29.69 -4.34
N SER A 131 6.00 -30.49 -3.32
CA SER A 131 6.96 -30.13 -2.27
C SER A 131 8.36 -29.80 -2.83
N SER A 132 8.77 -30.44 -3.92
CA SER A 132 10.05 -30.21 -4.58
C SER A 132 10.21 -28.80 -5.17
N VAL A 133 9.12 -28.12 -5.51
CA VAL A 133 9.12 -26.78 -6.11
C VAL A 133 8.56 -25.69 -5.19
N ALA A 134 8.01 -26.06 -4.05
CA ALA A 134 7.40 -25.13 -3.09
C ALA A 134 8.38 -24.05 -2.62
N GLY A 135 9.67 -24.37 -2.51
CA GLY A 135 10.73 -23.43 -2.10
C GLY A 135 10.97 -22.27 -3.08
N SER A 136 10.58 -22.40 -4.35
CA SER A 136 10.69 -21.34 -5.35
C SER A 136 9.59 -20.28 -5.25
N ASP A 137 8.54 -20.54 -4.52
CA ASP A 137 7.53 -19.54 -4.14
C ASP A 137 8.03 -18.69 -2.96
N PHE A 138 8.45 -17.45 -3.25
CA PHE A 138 8.99 -16.52 -2.24
C PHE A 138 7.92 -15.80 -1.43
N ILE A 139 6.63 -16.05 -1.69
CA ILE A 139 5.51 -15.43 -0.98
C ILE A 139 4.95 -16.40 0.07
N PHE A 140 4.50 -17.58 -0.35
CA PHE A 140 3.81 -18.53 0.52
C PHE A 140 4.43 -19.93 0.59
N LYS A 141 5.61 -20.13 -0.01
CA LYS A 141 6.30 -21.42 -0.02
C LYS A 141 5.42 -22.57 -0.54
N GLY A 142 4.66 -22.30 -1.60
CA GLY A 142 3.76 -23.28 -2.21
C GLY A 142 2.45 -23.52 -1.46
N ASN A 143 2.14 -22.74 -0.42
CA ASN A 143 0.89 -22.90 0.32
C ASN A 143 -0.30 -22.34 -0.48
N THR A 144 -1.03 -23.24 -1.13
CA THR A 144 -2.17 -22.93 -1.99
C THR A 144 -3.29 -22.22 -1.23
N THR A 145 -3.59 -22.63 0.02
CA THR A 145 -4.61 -21.97 0.84
C THR A 145 -4.26 -20.50 1.11
N SER A 146 -2.99 -20.21 1.39
CA SER A 146 -2.54 -18.82 1.60
C SER A 146 -2.65 -17.99 0.32
N TRP A 147 -2.37 -18.57 -0.86
CA TRP A 147 -2.60 -17.91 -2.15
C TRP A 147 -4.08 -17.60 -2.38
N ILE A 148 -4.99 -18.52 -2.06
CA ILE A 148 -6.44 -18.28 -2.18
C ILE A 148 -6.90 -17.20 -1.22
N LYS A 149 -6.45 -17.20 0.04
CA LYS A 149 -6.73 -16.14 1.01
C LYS A 149 -6.21 -14.78 0.53
N PHE A 150 -5.04 -14.74 -0.11
CA PHE A 150 -4.51 -13.51 -0.69
C PHE A 150 -5.39 -13.04 -1.86
N ALA A 151 -5.79 -13.92 -2.76
CA ALA A 151 -6.71 -13.59 -3.86
C ALA A 151 -8.04 -13.03 -3.33
N ASN A 152 -8.65 -13.67 -2.33
CA ASN A 152 -9.87 -13.20 -1.67
C ASN A 152 -9.69 -11.82 -1.01
N SER A 153 -8.55 -11.61 -0.35
CA SER A 153 -8.23 -10.33 0.29
C SER A 153 -8.00 -9.21 -0.74
N LEU A 154 -7.41 -9.54 -1.88
CA LEU A 154 -7.24 -8.61 -2.99
C LEU A 154 -8.60 -8.29 -3.66
N LYS A 155 -9.47 -9.28 -3.86
CA LYS A 155 -10.86 -9.03 -4.30
C LYS A 155 -11.57 -8.06 -3.35
N LEU A 156 -11.48 -8.30 -2.04
CA LEU A 156 -12.08 -7.42 -1.04
C LEU A 156 -11.52 -5.99 -1.15
N ARG A 157 -10.20 -5.80 -1.30
CA ARG A 157 -9.58 -4.48 -1.52
C ARG A 157 -10.18 -3.79 -2.75
N ILE A 158 -10.24 -4.48 -3.91
CA ILE A 158 -10.77 -3.96 -5.17
C ILE A 158 -12.25 -3.56 -5.02
N LEU A 159 -13.05 -4.34 -4.32
CA LEU A 159 -14.46 -4.05 -4.06
C LEU A 159 -14.62 -2.85 -3.12
N MET A 160 -13.90 -2.84 -2.00
CA MET A 160 -13.99 -1.75 -1.02
C MET A 160 -13.41 -0.42 -1.54
N ARG A 161 -12.51 -0.45 -2.53
CA ARG A 161 -12.06 0.75 -3.22
C ARG A 161 -13.20 1.51 -3.88
N GLN A 162 -14.23 0.81 -4.35
CA GLN A 162 -15.39 1.35 -5.03
C GLN A 162 -16.57 1.71 -4.11
N ALA A 163 -16.41 1.57 -2.79
CA ALA A 163 -17.51 1.64 -1.81
C ALA A 163 -18.21 3.02 -1.70
N LYS A 164 -17.65 4.07 -2.32
CA LYS A 164 -18.28 5.41 -2.41
C LYS A 164 -18.86 5.69 -3.81
N VAL A 165 -18.65 4.82 -4.77
CA VAL A 165 -19.15 5.00 -6.14
C VAL A 165 -20.65 4.69 -6.18
N SER A 166 -21.43 5.69 -6.59
CA SER A 166 -22.89 5.54 -6.70
C SER A 166 -23.29 4.35 -7.58
N GLY A 167 -24.29 3.58 -7.13
CA GLY A 167 -24.83 2.42 -7.85
C GLY A 167 -23.97 1.15 -7.80
N ARG A 168 -22.88 1.12 -7.00
CA ARG A 168 -22.02 -0.08 -6.89
C ARG A 168 -22.39 -1.01 -5.74
N ASP A 169 -23.21 -0.61 -4.78
CA ASP A 169 -23.46 -1.37 -3.55
C ASP A 169 -23.96 -2.78 -3.81
N ALA A 170 -24.92 -2.96 -4.74
CA ALA A 170 -25.46 -4.29 -5.09
C ALA A 170 -24.36 -5.22 -5.67
N TYR A 171 -23.50 -4.69 -6.54
CA TYR A 171 -22.37 -5.43 -7.11
C TYR A 171 -21.37 -5.81 -6.01
N ILE A 172 -20.97 -4.85 -5.18
CA ILE A 172 -19.99 -5.04 -4.11
C ILE A 172 -20.48 -6.10 -3.11
N THR A 173 -21.72 -5.99 -2.65
CA THR A 173 -22.28 -6.94 -1.68
C THR A 173 -22.42 -8.35 -2.28
N ALA A 174 -22.84 -8.47 -3.54
CA ALA A 174 -22.93 -9.75 -4.22
C ALA A 174 -21.55 -10.42 -4.34
N GLU A 175 -20.51 -9.67 -4.74
CA GLU A 175 -19.15 -10.21 -4.86
C GLU A 175 -18.52 -10.55 -3.49
N ILE A 176 -18.75 -9.75 -2.43
CA ILE A 176 -18.32 -10.10 -1.07
C ILE A 176 -18.97 -11.42 -0.63
N ASN A 177 -20.27 -11.60 -0.88
CA ASN A 177 -20.99 -12.83 -0.53
C ASN A 177 -20.44 -14.05 -1.29
N LYS A 178 -20.02 -13.89 -2.55
CA LYS A 178 -19.32 -14.96 -3.30
C LYS A 178 -17.97 -15.32 -2.65
N ILE A 179 -17.20 -14.32 -2.20
CA ILE A 179 -15.94 -14.58 -1.48
C ILE A 179 -16.21 -15.37 -0.19
N VAL A 180 -17.23 -15.00 0.57
CA VAL A 180 -17.60 -15.71 1.80
C VAL A 180 -18.05 -17.14 1.49
N ALA A 181 -18.88 -17.34 0.45
CA ALA A 181 -19.36 -18.65 0.02
C ALA A 181 -18.23 -19.55 -0.53
N GLU A 182 -17.15 -18.98 -1.08
CA GLU A 182 -15.95 -19.71 -1.50
C GLU A 182 -15.28 -20.45 -0.34
N GLY A 183 -15.35 -19.91 0.86
CA GLY A 183 -15.06 -20.60 2.13
C GLY A 183 -13.62 -20.65 2.58
N SER A 184 -12.63 -20.23 1.76
CA SER A 184 -11.20 -20.23 2.15
C SER A 184 -10.83 -19.11 3.12
N GLY A 185 -11.67 -18.04 3.20
CA GLY A 185 -11.46 -16.90 4.06
C GLY A 185 -10.44 -15.90 3.52
N PHE A 186 -9.91 -15.09 4.43
CA PHE A 186 -9.05 -13.95 4.15
C PHE A 186 -7.69 -14.07 4.86
N ILE A 187 -6.73 -13.23 4.45
CA ILE A 187 -5.44 -13.09 5.15
C ILE A 187 -5.68 -12.56 6.58
N THR A 188 -5.09 -13.23 7.55
CA THR A 188 -5.08 -12.88 8.98
C THR A 188 -3.86 -13.49 9.66
N GLY A 189 -3.38 -12.89 10.76
CA GLY A 189 -2.26 -13.40 11.57
C GLY A 189 -0.88 -13.22 10.94
N ALA A 190 -0.80 -12.93 9.65
CA ALA A 190 0.46 -12.67 8.94
C ALA A 190 0.19 -11.74 7.74
N ASP A 191 1.17 -10.90 7.42
CA ASP A 191 1.14 -10.04 6.24
C ASP A 191 1.59 -10.81 5.00
N VAL A 192 1.13 -10.40 3.83
CA VAL A 192 1.64 -10.92 2.56
C VAL A 192 2.91 -10.16 2.19
N GLY A 193 4.02 -10.85 2.15
CA GLY A 193 5.31 -10.25 1.87
C GLY A 193 6.16 -11.10 0.93
N VAL A 194 7.06 -10.44 0.20
CA VAL A 194 8.05 -11.07 -0.67
C VAL A 194 9.41 -11.00 -0.02
N ASN A 195 10.08 -12.14 0.12
CA ASN A 195 11.47 -12.21 0.53
C ASN A 195 12.22 -13.28 -0.29
N PRO A 196 12.93 -12.88 -1.35
CA PRO A 196 13.67 -13.81 -2.20
C PRO A 196 14.97 -14.32 -1.55
N GLY A 197 15.20 -14.01 -0.27
CA GLY A 197 16.43 -14.33 0.44
C GLY A 197 17.34 -13.13 0.62
N TYR A 198 16.76 -11.96 0.90
CA TYR A 198 17.54 -10.75 1.18
C TYR A 198 18.60 -11.02 2.25
N ASN A 199 19.82 -10.56 2.01
CA ASN A 199 20.98 -10.77 2.88
C ASN A 199 21.97 -9.58 2.74
N PRO A 200 23.01 -9.47 3.58
CA PRO A 200 23.95 -8.34 3.59
C PRO A 200 25.03 -8.42 2.48
N SER A 201 24.70 -8.96 1.31
CA SER A 201 25.60 -8.93 0.14
C SER A 201 25.19 -7.83 -0.83
N ALA A 202 26.14 -7.28 -1.55
CA ALA A 202 25.90 -6.25 -2.56
C ALA A 202 24.83 -6.71 -3.58
N GLY A 203 23.82 -5.90 -3.81
CA GLY A 203 22.70 -6.19 -4.70
C GLY A 203 21.68 -7.22 -4.17
N GLN A 204 21.84 -7.73 -2.94
CA GLN A 204 20.93 -8.70 -2.31
C GLN A 204 20.25 -8.16 -1.03
N ILE A 205 20.49 -6.92 -0.70
CA ILE A 205 19.80 -6.21 0.39
C ILE A 205 18.36 -5.90 -0.04
N ASN A 206 17.41 -5.90 0.92
CA ASN A 206 16.07 -5.38 0.63
C ASN A 206 16.17 -3.98 -0.01
N PRO A 207 15.56 -3.71 -1.19
CA PRO A 207 15.75 -2.45 -1.93
C PRO A 207 15.36 -1.19 -1.15
N PHE A 208 14.32 -1.26 -0.31
CA PHE A 208 13.93 -0.15 0.55
C PHE A 208 15.03 0.13 1.60
N TYR A 209 15.55 -0.91 2.23
CA TYR A 209 16.65 -0.79 3.18
C TYR A 209 17.94 -0.32 2.52
N ASP A 210 18.23 -0.78 1.29
CA ASP A 210 19.40 -0.35 0.53
C ASP A 210 19.33 1.12 0.11
N THR A 211 18.14 1.70 0.01
CA THR A 211 17.94 3.12 -0.29
C THR A 211 18.02 3.99 0.96
N TYR A 212 17.26 3.64 2.00
CA TYR A 212 17.05 4.49 3.19
C TYR A 212 17.77 4.00 4.44
N GLY A 213 18.38 2.83 4.41
CA GLY A 213 19.08 2.23 5.55
C GLY A 213 20.59 2.34 5.44
N TYR A 214 21.25 1.21 5.40
CA TYR A 214 22.69 1.07 5.46
C TYR A 214 23.18 0.07 4.41
N SER A 215 24.44 0.21 4.00
CA SER A 215 25.11 -0.71 3.08
C SER A 215 25.42 -2.06 3.75
N GLU A 216 25.93 -3.00 2.96
CA GLU A 216 26.45 -4.29 3.41
C GLU A 216 27.59 -4.16 4.46
N THR A 217 28.29 -3.04 4.47
CA THR A 217 29.32 -2.71 5.46
C THR A 217 28.79 -1.85 6.62
N ASN A 218 27.48 -1.71 6.76
CA ASN A 218 26.82 -0.84 7.75
C ASN A 218 27.18 0.66 7.62
N ALA A 219 27.62 1.10 6.46
CA ALA A 219 27.73 2.52 6.15
C ALA A 219 26.37 3.09 5.81
N ARG A 220 26.08 4.31 6.26
CA ARG A 220 24.79 4.98 5.99
C ARG A 220 24.64 5.25 4.49
N ARG A 221 23.47 4.91 3.92
CA ARG A 221 23.13 5.25 2.54
C ARG A 221 22.86 6.75 2.39
N ALA A 222 23.06 7.28 1.17
CA ALA A 222 22.93 8.72 0.90
C ALA A 222 21.55 9.29 1.27
N PHE A 223 20.48 8.52 1.09
CA PHE A 223 19.11 8.93 1.42
C PHE A 223 18.64 8.50 2.82
N ASN A 224 19.51 7.96 3.69
CA ASN A 224 19.11 7.55 5.05
C ASN A 224 18.51 8.69 5.87
N ASN A 225 19.02 9.89 5.72
CA ASN A 225 18.53 11.06 6.44
C ASN A 225 17.40 11.80 5.70
N TRP A 226 17.01 11.36 4.52
CA TRP A 226 16.01 12.04 3.71
C TRP A 226 14.59 11.90 4.31
N PRO A 227 14.07 10.67 4.58
CA PRO A 227 12.70 10.54 5.05
C PRO A 227 12.56 10.96 6.50
N ARG A 228 11.50 11.70 6.77
CA ARG A 228 11.04 12.07 8.11
C ARG A 228 9.54 11.85 8.23
N ASN A 229 9.10 11.48 9.40
CA ASN A 229 7.68 11.44 9.69
C ASN A 229 7.11 12.86 9.72
N THR A 230 5.89 13.04 9.21
CA THR A 230 5.24 14.35 9.24
C THR A 230 4.87 14.75 10.66
N ALA A 231 4.81 16.04 10.93
CA ALA A 231 4.31 16.58 12.19
C ALA A 231 2.86 16.12 12.46
N PHE A 232 2.05 16.02 11.39
CA PHE A 232 0.68 15.53 11.51
C PHE A 232 0.64 14.09 12.04
N LEU A 233 1.40 13.16 11.46
CA LEU A 233 1.46 11.76 11.90
C LEU A 233 1.89 11.66 13.37
N ILE A 234 2.98 12.31 13.74
CA ILE A 234 3.50 12.26 15.12
C ILE A 234 2.51 12.87 16.11
N ASN A 235 1.96 14.06 15.81
CA ASN A 235 1.02 14.73 16.71
C ASN A 235 -0.29 13.98 16.86
N THR A 236 -0.79 13.34 15.80
CA THR A 236 -2.01 12.53 15.87
C THR A 236 -1.80 11.29 16.75
N LEU A 237 -0.65 10.61 16.63
CA LEU A 237 -0.30 9.47 17.51
C LEU A 237 -0.17 9.90 18.98
N LYS A 238 0.37 11.10 19.24
CA LYS A 238 0.43 11.68 20.60
C LYS A 238 -0.97 12.00 21.14
N SER A 239 -1.79 12.70 20.36
CA SER A 239 -3.12 13.15 20.79
C SER A 239 -4.11 12.01 21.03
N THR A 240 -3.99 10.91 20.29
CA THR A 240 -4.79 9.69 20.49
C THR A 240 -4.23 8.75 21.56
N GLY A 241 -3.09 9.09 22.17
CA GLY A 241 -2.43 8.25 23.17
C GLY A 241 -1.80 6.97 22.60
N ASP A 242 -1.67 6.86 21.28
CA ASP A 242 -1.11 5.69 20.60
C ASP A 242 0.44 5.72 20.55
N THR A 243 1.01 5.87 21.73
CA THR A 243 2.46 6.00 21.90
C THR A 243 3.20 4.71 21.58
N THR A 244 2.55 3.56 21.69
CA THR A 244 3.17 2.26 21.36
C THR A 244 3.43 2.15 19.86
N ARG A 245 2.44 2.45 19.00
CA ARG A 245 2.69 2.48 17.55
C ARG A 245 3.64 3.61 17.16
N MET A 246 3.55 4.77 17.82
CA MET A 246 4.49 5.88 17.57
C MET A 246 5.95 5.43 17.72
N LYS A 247 6.29 4.70 18.77
CA LYS A 247 7.64 4.17 19.02
C LYS A 247 8.11 3.12 17.97
N ARG A 248 7.20 2.55 17.21
CA ARG A 248 7.48 1.58 16.15
C ARG A 248 7.51 2.22 14.77
N ILE A 249 6.64 3.21 14.54
CA ILE A 249 6.54 3.95 13.27
C ILE A 249 7.67 4.97 13.12
N ALA A 250 8.11 5.56 14.24
CA ALA A 250 9.13 6.61 14.27
C ALA A 250 10.26 6.28 15.24
N TYR A 251 11.45 6.78 14.98
CA TYR A 251 12.50 6.87 15.97
C TYR A 251 12.38 8.15 16.80
N ALA A 252 12.67 8.07 18.09
CA ALA A 252 12.95 9.26 18.88
C ALA A 252 14.20 9.96 18.32
N ILE A 253 14.27 11.28 18.46
CA ILE A 253 15.41 12.08 17.98
C ILE A 253 16.73 11.53 18.52
N GLY A 254 17.74 11.48 17.65
CA GLY A 254 19.08 10.98 18.01
C GLY A 254 19.24 9.46 17.98
N ASN A 255 18.20 8.67 17.72
CA ASN A 255 18.24 7.20 17.81
C ASN A 255 18.47 6.46 16.48
N GLU A 256 18.14 7.04 15.33
CA GLU A 256 18.26 6.39 14.01
C GLU A 256 19.71 6.00 13.65
N ASN A 257 20.68 6.50 14.39
CA ASN A 257 22.11 6.23 14.22
C ASN A 257 22.67 5.19 15.18
N SER A 258 21.87 4.70 16.12
CA SER A 258 22.32 3.75 17.13
C SER A 258 22.66 2.39 16.52
N ALA A 259 23.75 1.78 17.00
CA ALA A 259 24.05 0.37 16.73
C ALA A 259 23.01 -0.58 17.36
N ASN A 260 22.28 -0.11 18.38
CA ASN A 260 21.14 -0.79 19.00
C ASN A 260 19.84 -0.02 18.66
N PRO A 261 19.25 -0.26 17.49
CA PRO A 261 18.00 0.35 17.10
C PRO A 261 16.88 -0.19 18.01
N GLY A 262 16.17 0.70 18.70
CA GLY A 262 15.17 0.38 19.70
C GLY A 262 15.58 0.81 21.11
N VAL A 263 16.82 1.19 21.32
CA VAL A 263 17.27 1.87 22.53
C VAL A 263 17.52 3.33 22.17
N SER A 264 16.45 4.12 22.14
CA SER A 264 16.59 5.57 22.16
C SER A 264 17.17 5.98 23.50
N THR A 265 17.91 7.09 23.53
CA THR A 265 18.34 7.71 24.77
C THR A 265 17.17 7.99 25.73
N LYS A 266 15.92 8.11 25.26
CA LYS A 266 14.69 8.22 26.06
C LYS A 266 13.46 7.98 25.15
N PRO A 267 13.22 6.74 24.66
CA PRO A 267 12.08 6.46 23.79
C PRO A 267 10.72 6.52 24.51
N GLU A 268 10.75 6.49 25.84
CA GLU A 268 9.56 6.62 26.70
C GLU A 268 9.00 8.05 26.72
N ILE A 269 9.81 9.06 26.37
CA ILE A 269 9.41 10.45 26.37
C ILE A 269 8.78 10.82 25.02
N ALA A 270 7.49 11.10 25.00
CA ALA A 270 6.76 11.44 23.78
C ALA A 270 7.31 12.69 23.08
N ASP A 271 7.86 13.66 23.82
CA ASP A 271 8.42 14.88 23.25
C ASP A 271 9.69 14.67 22.45
N ASN A 272 10.35 13.52 22.63
CA ASN A 272 11.49 13.12 21.80
C ASN A 272 11.08 12.64 20.41
N TYR A 273 9.80 12.59 20.08
CA TYR A 273 9.29 12.31 18.74
C TYR A 273 8.88 13.63 18.08
N VAL A 274 9.63 14.06 17.11
CA VAL A 274 9.47 15.36 16.45
C VAL A 274 9.25 15.16 14.96
N GLY A 275 8.02 15.42 14.52
CA GLY A 275 7.68 15.38 13.10
C GLY A 275 8.03 16.69 12.39
N VAL A 276 8.15 16.61 11.06
CA VAL A 276 8.44 17.76 10.20
C VAL A 276 7.14 18.24 9.55
N PRO A 277 6.85 19.56 9.50
CA PRO A 277 5.71 20.08 8.73
C PRO A 277 5.82 19.64 7.27
N PHE A 278 4.71 19.20 6.68
CA PHE A 278 4.68 18.62 5.35
C PHE A 278 5.18 19.61 4.29
N GLY A 279 6.26 19.25 3.57
CA GLY A 279 6.89 20.09 2.56
C GLY A 279 7.77 21.22 3.11
N SER A 280 8.17 21.17 4.39
CA SER A 280 9.11 22.15 4.95
C SER A 280 10.47 22.11 4.26
N SER A 281 11.06 23.29 4.05
CA SER A 281 12.37 23.45 3.41
C SER A 281 13.44 24.03 4.36
N SER A 282 13.11 24.35 5.62
CA SER A 282 14.05 24.93 6.58
C SER A 282 13.70 24.60 8.04
N GLY A 283 14.70 24.61 8.91
CA GLY A 283 14.53 24.51 10.38
C GLY A 283 14.42 23.08 10.96
N TYR A 284 14.31 22.05 10.11
CA TYR A 284 14.06 20.67 10.54
C TYR A 284 15.18 19.72 10.10
N LEU A 285 16.33 19.85 10.72
CA LEU A 285 17.50 19.02 10.42
C LEU A 285 17.30 17.55 10.87
N PRO A 286 18.01 16.59 10.25
CA PRO A 286 17.89 15.18 10.59
C PRO A 286 18.13 14.86 12.07
N ALA A 287 19.06 15.57 12.71
CA ALA A 287 19.44 15.32 14.12
C ALA A 287 18.34 15.66 15.14
N VAL A 288 17.38 16.51 14.77
CA VAL A 288 16.32 17.00 15.66
C VAL A 288 14.90 16.60 15.21
N THR A 289 14.80 15.64 14.29
CA THR A 289 13.52 15.17 13.74
C THR A 289 13.47 13.66 13.65
N SER A 290 12.27 13.09 13.72
CA SER A 290 12.05 11.65 13.77
C SER A 290 12.07 11.00 12.37
N ALA A 291 13.02 10.08 12.19
CA ALA A 291 13.10 9.21 11.02
C ALA A 291 12.06 8.07 11.09
N PRO A 292 11.77 7.36 9.95
CA PRO A 292 11.03 6.11 9.97
C PRO A 292 11.63 5.11 10.94
N GLY A 293 10.76 4.46 11.72
CA GLY A 293 11.14 3.74 12.94
C GLY A 293 11.52 2.28 12.72
N PRO A 294 11.68 1.55 13.84
CA PRO A 294 12.20 0.18 13.85
C PRO A 294 11.27 -0.84 13.20
N SER A 295 10.04 -0.48 12.86
CA SER A 295 9.18 -1.36 12.07
C SER A 295 9.76 -1.69 10.69
N VAL A 296 10.49 -0.75 10.09
CA VAL A 296 11.04 -0.90 8.72
C VAL A 296 12.55 -0.70 8.64
N LEU A 297 13.14 0.21 9.41
CA LEU A 297 14.56 0.51 9.38
C LEU A 297 15.23 0.12 10.71
N VAL A 298 15.95 -0.97 10.71
CA VAL A 298 16.77 -1.43 11.84
C VAL A 298 18.18 -1.71 11.34
N ARG A 299 19.17 -0.97 11.83
CA ARG A 299 20.56 -1.14 11.39
C ARG A 299 21.02 -2.58 11.53
N GLY A 300 21.55 -3.15 10.45
CA GLY A 300 21.97 -4.56 10.42
C GLY A 300 20.86 -5.56 10.14
N VAL A 301 19.62 -5.13 9.92
CA VAL A 301 18.49 -6.00 9.55
C VAL A 301 18.14 -5.78 8.07
N TYR A 302 18.80 -6.51 7.20
CA TYR A 302 18.74 -6.35 5.74
C TYR A 302 17.59 -7.07 5.07
N ASN A 303 16.92 -7.98 5.77
CA ASN A 303 16.11 -9.06 5.22
C ASN A 303 14.62 -8.96 5.56
N LYS A 304 14.13 -7.77 5.93
CA LYS A 304 12.68 -7.59 6.10
C LYS A 304 11.98 -7.84 4.76
N PRO A 305 10.84 -8.53 4.74
CA PRO A 305 10.08 -8.74 3.51
C PRO A 305 9.54 -7.42 2.98
N MET A 306 9.40 -7.33 1.65
CA MET A 306 8.61 -6.26 1.02
C MET A 306 7.12 -6.61 1.18
N ILE A 307 6.36 -5.76 1.84
CA ILE A 307 4.94 -6.00 2.12
C ILE A 307 4.07 -5.67 0.91
N LEU A 308 3.24 -6.61 0.48
CA LEU A 308 2.25 -6.46 -0.60
C LEU A 308 0.86 -6.12 -0.06
N LEU A 309 0.49 -6.74 1.08
CA LEU A 309 -0.80 -6.56 1.72
C LEU A 309 -0.65 -6.85 3.22
N THR A 310 -1.17 -5.97 4.08
CA THR A 310 -1.16 -6.20 5.52
C THR A 310 -2.45 -6.89 5.98
N ALA A 311 -2.35 -7.78 6.97
CA ALA A 311 -3.54 -8.37 7.59
C ALA A 311 -4.42 -7.29 8.25
N ALA A 312 -3.81 -6.22 8.75
CA ALA A 312 -4.51 -5.06 9.30
C ALA A 312 -5.43 -4.39 8.27
N GLU A 313 -4.92 -4.15 7.05
CA GLU A 313 -5.72 -3.60 5.95
C GLU A 313 -6.92 -4.50 5.63
N VAL A 314 -6.72 -5.81 5.59
CA VAL A 314 -7.80 -6.76 5.29
C VAL A 314 -8.89 -6.71 6.34
N GLN A 315 -8.53 -6.74 7.63
CA GLN A 315 -9.50 -6.67 8.72
C GLN A 315 -10.26 -5.32 8.73
N LEU A 316 -9.57 -4.23 8.43
CA LEU A 316 -10.21 -2.91 8.34
C LEU A 316 -11.09 -2.76 7.08
N ASN A 317 -10.79 -3.46 5.99
CA ASN A 317 -11.69 -3.56 4.84
C ASN A 317 -12.95 -4.37 5.19
N LEU A 318 -12.83 -5.45 5.97
CA LEU A 318 -13.98 -6.20 6.51
C LEU A 318 -14.83 -5.34 7.46
N ALA A 319 -14.19 -4.54 8.31
CA ALA A 319 -14.86 -3.57 9.19
C ALA A 319 -15.66 -2.55 8.36
N GLU A 320 -15.06 -1.99 7.30
CA GLU A 320 -15.75 -1.05 6.41
C GLU A 320 -16.91 -1.70 5.67
N ALA A 321 -16.72 -2.91 5.13
CA ALA A 321 -17.79 -3.65 4.45
C ALA A 321 -18.98 -3.90 5.39
N LYS A 322 -18.70 -4.33 6.62
CA LYS A 322 -19.76 -4.59 7.61
C LYS A 322 -20.41 -3.30 8.10
N GLN A 323 -19.66 -2.22 8.26
CA GLN A 323 -20.19 -0.91 8.66
C GLN A 323 -21.10 -0.29 7.57
N ARG A 324 -20.75 -0.46 6.28
CA ARG A 324 -21.54 0.10 5.18
C ARG A 324 -22.76 -0.75 4.83
N TYR A 325 -22.58 -2.06 4.79
CA TYR A 325 -23.57 -2.97 4.18
C TYR A 325 -24.34 -3.83 5.18
N GLY A 326 -23.94 -3.84 6.45
CA GLY A 326 -24.65 -4.52 7.55
C GLY A 326 -25.00 -5.98 7.24
N ALA A 327 -26.30 -6.30 7.22
CA ALA A 327 -26.82 -7.65 6.94
C ALA A 327 -26.75 -8.04 5.45
N SER A 328 -26.52 -7.10 4.54
CA SER A 328 -26.42 -7.39 3.09
C SER A 328 -25.14 -8.17 2.74
N VAL A 329 -24.16 -8.21 3.65
CA VAL A 329 -22.96 -9.07 3.53
C VAL A 329 -22.96 -10.16 4.59
N THR A 330 -22.69 -11.41 4.16
CA THR A 330 -22.75 -12.62 5.00
C THR A 330 -21.50 -12.81 5.88
N LEU A 331 -20.74 -11.76 6.11
CA LEU A 331 -19.61 -11.72 7.03
C LEU A 331 -20.09 -12.02 8.46
N THR A 332 -19.42 -12.92 9.15
CA THR A 332 -19.82 -13.42 10.48
C THR A 332 -19.53 -12.46 11.63
N GLY A 333 -18.47 -11.62 11.49
CA GLY A 333 -18.11 -10.64 12.51
C GLY A 333 -18.95 -9.36 12.46
N THR A 334 -18.87 -8.55 13.52
CA THR A 334 -19.39 -7.17 13.55
C THR A 334 -18.38 -6.20 12.98
N ALA A 335 -18.80 -4.98 12.61
CA ALA A 335 -17.87 -3.92 12.20
C ALA A 335 -16.81 -3.65 13.28
N GLU A 336 -17.22 -3.61 14.54
CA GLU A 336 -16.32 -3.40 15.69
C GLU A 336 -15.32 -4.55 15.86
N SER A 337 -15.78 -5.81 15.77
CA SER A 337 -14.86 -6.96 15.91
C SER A 337 -13.78 -6.97 14.84
N TYR A 338 -14.12 -6.64 13.59
CA TYR A 338 -13.16 -6.50 12.52
C TYR A 338 -12.25 -5.28 12.69
N PHE A 339 -12.79 -4.16 13.16
CA PHE A 339 -11.97 -2.98 13.49
C PHE A 339 -10.93 -3.30 14.56
N ASN A 340 -11.35 -3.93 15.66
CA ASN A 340 -10.48 -4.31 16.76
C ASN A 340 -9.41 -5.31 16.30
N ALA A 341 -9.77 -6.28 15.45
CA ALA A 341 -8.83 -7.20 14.82
C ALA A 341 -7.82 -6.44 13.94
N GLY A 342 -8.28 -5.48 13.15
CA GLY A 342 -7.41 -4.66 12.28
C GLY A 342 -6.39 -3.84 13.05
N VAL A 343 -6.79 -3.19 14.15
CA VAL A 343 -5.88 -2.48 15.03
C VAL A 343 -4.87 -3.45 15.67
N THR A 344 -5.33 -4.60 16.16
CA THR A 344 -4.45 -5.63 16.76
C THR A 344 -3.43 -6.15 15.74
N GLU A 345 -3.84 -6.41 14.50
CA GLU A 345 -2.95 -6.80 13.41
C GLU A 345 -1.92 -5.71 13.06
N SER A 346 -2.32 -4.44 13.13
CA SER A 346 -1.39 -3.32 12.96
C SER A 346 -0.31 -3.30 14.04
N TYR A 347 -0.66 -3.56 15.29
CA TYR A 347 0.32 -3.69 16.37
C TYR A 347 1.26 -4.88 16.13
N ARG A 348 0.73 -6.04 15.72
CA ARG A 348 1.53 -7.22 15.36
C ARG A 348 2.52 -6.90 14.24
N ALA A 349 2.06 -6.30 13.13
CA ALA A 349 2.89 -5.95 11.97
C ALA A 349 4.04 -5.01 12.33
N LEU A 350 3.80 -4.08 13.24
CA LEU A 350 4.79 -3.14 13.76
C LEU A 350 5.76 -3.78 14.79
N GLY A 351 5.47 -5.01 15.26
CA GLY A 351 6.22 -5.65 16.35
C GLY A 351 5.95 -5.01 17.71
N ALA A 352 4.72 -4.56 17.93
CA ALA A 352 4.22 -4.02 19.21
C ALA A 352 3.37 -5.06 19.95
N ALA A 353 3.23 -4.93 21.25
CA ALA A 353 2.48 -5.86 22.07
C ALA A 353 0.96 -5.74 21.83
N SER A 354 0.25 -6.86 21.64
CA SER A 354 -1.21 -6.90 21.47
C SER A 354 -1.98 -6.40 22.70
N SER A 355 -1.41 -6.52 23.91
CA SER A 355 -1.99 -5.96 25.14
C SER A 355 -2.12 -4.44 25.10
N ASP A 356 -1.19 -3.74 24.43
CA ASP A 356 -1.27 -2.30 24.25
C ASP A 356 -2.39 -1.91 23.28
N ALA A 357 -2.64 -2.73 22.26
CA ALA A 357 -3.79 -2.57 21.37
C ALA A 357 -5.11 -2.66 22.15
N ALA A 358 -5.27 -3.68 23.03
CA ALA A 358 -6.47 -3.86 23.83
C ALA A 358 -6.76 -2.64 24.73
N ARG A 359 -5.72 -2.07 25.33
CA ARG A 359 -5.85 -0.84 26.15
C ARG A 359 -6.34 0.36 25.31
N LEU A 360 -5.84 0.51 24.10
CA LEU A 360 -6.21 1.59 23.20
C LEU A 360 -7.66 1.45 22.72
N LEU A 361 -8.09 0.23 22.40
CA LEU A 361 -9.42 -0.08 21.89
C LEU A 361 -10.56 0.11 22.88
N THR A 362 -10.24 0.33 24.17
CA THR A 362 -11.19 0.61 25.28
C THR A 362 -10.91 1.93 25.95
N SER A 363 -10.23 2.84 25.27
CA SER A 363 -9.74 4.11 25.87
C SER A 363 -10.77 5.21 25.95
N GLY A 364 -11.92 5.09 25.28
CA GLY A 364 -12.91 6.15 25.13
C GLY A 364 -12.47 7.27 24.15
N VAL A 365 -11.36 7.09 23.43
CA VAL A 365 -10.80 8.11 22.52
C VAL A 365 -11.34 7.92 21.11
N ASP A 366 -11.84 9.01 20.50
CA ASP A 366 -12.30 9.03 19.11
C ASP A 366 -11.21 8.53 18.14
N LEU A 367 -11.60 7.90 17.05
CA LEU A 367 -10.78 7.30 15.98
C LEU A 367 -9.97 6.06 16.39
N VAL A 368 -9.84 5.74 17.67
CA VAL A 368 -9.05 4.59 18.16
C VAL A 368 -9.89 3.56 18.92
N ASP A 369 -10.90 4.01 19.67
CA ASP A 369 -11.93 3.17 20.27
C ASP A 369 -13.18 3.20 19.39
N PHE A 370 -13.55 2.06 18.81
CA PHE A 370 -14.66 2.01 17.87
C PHE A 370 -15.98 2.43 18.50
N ALA A 371 -16.25 1.98 19.74
CA ALA A 371 -17.47 2.32 20.44
C ALA A 371 -17.59 3.84 20.71
N ALA A 372 -16.49 4.47 21.09
CA ALA A 372 -16.42 5.90 21.36
C ALA A 372 -16.36 6.78 20.10
N SER A 373 -16.02 6.21 18.95
CA SER A 373 -15.83 7.00 17.72
C SER A 373 -17.15 7.59 17.22
N THR A 374 -17.15 8.90 16.96
CA THR A 374 -18.33 9.65 16.50
C THR A 374 -18.69 9.32 15.06
N ASN A 375 -17.67 9.08 14.20
CA ASN A 375 -17.83 8.61 12.83
C ASN A 375 -17.04 7.32 12.64
N LYS A 376 -17.76 6.19 12.57
CA LYS A 376 -17.17 4.85 12.44
C LYS A 376 -16.34 4.67 11.16
N LEU A 377 -16.79 5.25 10.04
CA LEU A 377 -16.05 5.18 8.76
C LEU A 377 -14.76 5.99 8.81
N ASN A 378 -14.77 7.15 9.46
CA ASN A 378 -13.56 7.95 9.68
C ASN A 378 -12.56 7.22 10.61
N ALA A 379 -13.06 6.53 11.65
CA ALA A 379 -12.21 5.71 12.52
C ALA A 379 -11.55 4.58 11.73
N ILE A 380 -12.30 3.88 10.88
CA ILE A 380 -11.77 2.82 10.01
C ILE A 380 -10.72 3.40 9.05
N ALA A 381 -11.00 4.51 8.38
CA ALA A 381 -10.07 5.15 7.45
C ALA A 381 -8.78 5.60 8.14
N TYR A 382 -8.89 6.19 9.33
CA TYR A 382 -7.75 6.57 10.16
C TYR A 382 -6.88 5.37 10.54
N GLN A 383 -7.50 4.27 10.98
CA GLN A 383 -6.76 3.07 11.35
C GLN A 383 -6.11 2.39 10.15
N LYS A 384 -6.74 2.40 8.96
CA LYS A 384 -6.10 1.94 7.71
C LYS A 384 -4.89 2.80 7.35
N TRP A 385 -5.04 4.13 7.41
CA TRP A 385 -3.96 5.05 7.14
C TRP A 385 -2.75 4.79 8.06
N LEU A 386 -2.97 4.58 9.37
CA LEU A 386 -1.91 4.22 10.31
C LEU A 386 -1.31 2.82 10.04
N ALA A 387 -2.14 1.82 9.73
CA ALA A 387 -1.69 0.45 9.49
C ALA A 387 -0.82 0.32 8.24
N LEU A 388 -0.99 1.23 7.28
CA LEU A 388 -0.20 1.28 6.04
C LEU A 388 1.08 2.11 6.17
N ALA A 389 1.22 2.90 7.24
CA ALA A 389 2.39 3.75 7.47
C ALA A 389 3.68 2.91 7.50
N ASN A 390 4.68 3.34 6.73
CA ASN A 390 5.95 2.67 6.48
C ASN A 390 5.87 1.36 5.66
N PHE A 391 4.69 0.74 5.46
CA PHE A 391 4.56 -0.55 4.77
C PHE A 391 4.10 -0.41 3.32
N ASN A 392 3.00 0.32 3.07
CA ASN A 392 2.42 0.41 1.74
C ASN A 392 1.86 1.82 1.46
N GLY A 393 2.73 2.71 1.02
CA GLY A 393 2.39 4.11 0.76
C GLY A 393 1.40 4.28 -0.39
N LEU A 394 1.49 3.46 -1.46
CA LEU A 394 0.52 3.55 -2.56
C LEU A 394 -0.90 3.25 -2.09
N GLU A 395 -1.08 2.25 -1.25
CA GLU A 395 -2.38 1.93 -0.68
C GLU A 395 -2.83 3.02 0.31
N ALA A 396 -1.91 3.60 1.10
CA ALA A 396 -2.22 4.72 1.98
C ALA A 396 -2.71 5.95 1.19
N TRP A 397 -2.06 6.27 0.06
CA TRP A 397 -2.49 7.36 -0.82
C TRP A 397 -3.82 7.04 -1.52
N SER A 398 -4.02 5.80 -1.96
CA SER A 398 -5.28 5.38 -2.57
C SER A 398 -6.44 5.42 -1.56
N GLU A 399 -6.20 4.97 -0.32
CA GLU A 399 -7.22 5.06 0.74
C GLU A 399 -7.53 6.52 1.12
N TYR A 400 -6.49 7.38 1.15
CA TYR A 400 -6.66 8.81 1.36
C TYR A 400 -7.54 9.44 0.27
N ARG A 401 -7.27 9.17 -1.02
CA ARG A 401 -8.09 9.68 -2.14
C ARG A 401 -9.53 9.17 -2.09
N LYS A 402 -9.73 7.89 -1.73
CA LYS A 402 -11.04 7.28 -1.60
C LYS A 402 -11.85 7.86 -0.44
N SER A 403 -11.23 8.01 0.73
CA SER A 403 -11.94 8.34 1.97
C SER A 403 -12.02 9.85 2.27
N GLY A 404 -11.04 10.63 1.78
CA GLY A 404 -10.81 12.01 2.21
C GLY A 404 -10.27 12.13 3.63
N PHE A 405 -9.91 11.01 4.31
CA PHE A 405 -9.57 11.00 5.72
C PHE A 405 -8.33 10.14 6.02
N PRO A 406 -7.47 10.52 7.02
CA PRO A 406 -7.56 11.75 7.83
C PRO A 406 -7.24 13.01 7.00
N VAL A 407 -7.81 14.15 7.37
CA VAL A 407 -7.53 15.43 6.69
C VAL A 407 -6.11 15.87 7.05
N THR A 408 -5.17 15.48 6.21
CA THR A 408 -3.74 15.79 6.40
C THR A 408 -3.43 17.20 5.88
N PRO A 409 -2.50 17.94 6.50
CA PRO A 409 -2.12 19.28 6.04
C PRO A 409 -1.60 19.28 4.59
N GLN A 410 -1.88 20.37 3.88
CA GLN A 410 -1.30 20.63 2.57
C GLN A 410 0.22 20.85 2.68
N SER A 411 0.95 20.56 1.62
CA SER A 411 2.36 20.90 1.53
C SER A 411 2.54 22.41 1.61
N ILE A 412 3.38 22.90 2.52
CA ILE A 412 3.72 24.32 2.63
C ILE A 412 4.58 24.82 1.45
N ASN A 413 5.09 23.92 0.63
CA ASN A 413 5.85 24.22 -0.59
C ASN A 413 4.95 24.37 -1.83
N TYR A 414 3.66 24.03 -1.72
CA TYR A 414 2.69 24.16 -2.80
C TYR A 414 1.95 25.51 -2.71
N VAL A 415 1.96 26.26 -3.79
CA VAL A 415 1.44 27.64 -3.87
C VAL A 415 0.01 27.71 -4.40
N GLY A 416 -0.61 26.57 -4.74
CA GLY A 416 -1.97 26.51 -5.27
C GLY A 416 -3.07 26.47 -4.19
N SER A 417 -4.26 25.98 -4.57
CA SER A 417 -5.41 25.88 -3.67
C SER A 417 -5.13 24.97 -2.45
N ALA A 418 -5.60 25.38 -1.30
CA ALA A 418 -5.26 24.77 0.01
C ALA A 418 -5.63 23.28 0.19
N SER A 419 -6.49 22.74 -0.66
CA SER A 419 -6.93 21.30 -0.55
C SER A 419 -6.46 20.44 -1.72
N THR A 420 -5.65 20.95 -2.63
CA THR A 420 -5.26 20.25 -3.86
C THR A 420 -4.08 19.30 -3.61
N ARG A 421 -4.21 18.05 -4.00
CA ARG A 421 -3.15 17.05 -4.06
C ARG A 421 -3.24 16.26 -5.36
N PRO A 422 -2.16 15.60 -5.79
CA PRO A 422 -2.25 14.72 -6.94
C PRO A 422 -3.32 13.64 -6.76
N THR A 423 -4.18 13.52 -7.78
CA THR A 423 -5.26 12.52 -7.86
C THR A 423 -4.86 11.31 -8.68
N ARG A 424 -3.85 11.46 -9.54
CA ARG A 424 -3.30 10.43 -10.42
C ARG A 424 -1.93 10.84 -10.96
N LEU A 425 -1.34 9.98 -11.78
CA LEU A 425 -0.14 10.27 -12.55
C LEU A 425 -0.47 10.56 -14.02
N PHE A 426 0.45 11.24 -14.71
CA PHE A 426 0.44 11.31 -16.17
C PHE A 426 0.78 9.95 -16.78
N TYR A 427 0.23 9.64 -17.95
CA TYR A 427 0.77 8.57 -18.77
C TYR A 427 2.22 8.88 -19.12
N PRO A 428 3.15 7.91 -19.05
CA PRO A 428 4.57 8.20 -19.22
C PRO A 428 4.92 8.58 -20.67
N GLY A 429 6.03 9.26 -20.83
CA GLY A 429 6.53 9.67 -22.15
C GLY A 429 6.78 8.50 -23.11
N THR A 430 7.14 7.33 -22.58
CA THR A 430 7.28 6.09 -23.34
C THR A 430 5.96 5.65 -23.99
N GLU A 431 4.87 5.68 -23.27
CA GLU A 431 3.53 5.33 -23.78
C GLU A 431 3.03 6.41 -24.77
N LEU A 432 3.30 7.68 -24.52
CA LEU A 432 3.02 8.76 -25.48
C LEU A 432 3.76 8.56 -26.81
N GLY A 433 4.98 8.03 -26.76
CA GLY A 433 5.80 7.77 -27.95
C GLY A 433 5.37 6.54 -28.75
N SER A 434 5.00 5.47 -28.05
CA SER A 434 4.69 4.14 -28.67
C SER A 434 3.21 3.94 -28.97
N ASN A 435 2.30 4.60 -28.23
CA ASN A 435 0.84 4.42 -28.29
C ASN A 435 0.07 5.74 -28.26
N GLY A 436 0.65 6.80 -28.81
CA GLY A 436 0.22 8.18 -28.64
C GLY A 436 -1.23 8.47 -29.04
N GLU A 437 -1.76 7.82 -30.09
CA GLU A 437 -3.15 8.03 -30.51
C GLU A 437 -4.15 7.49 -29.47
N ASN A 438 -3.86 6.34 -28.86
CA ASN A 438 -4.71 5.78 -27.81
C ASN A 438 -4.58 6.56 -26.51
N VAL A 439 -3.40 7.11 -26.18
CA VAL A 439 -3.23 8.03 -25.06
C VAL A 439 -4.01 9.34 -25.29
N LYS A 440 -3.93 9.92 -26.48
CA LYS A 440 -4.67 11.13 -26.85
C LYS A 440 -6.19 10.95 -26.74
N ALA A 441 -6.69 9.76 -27.06
CA ALA A 441 -8.10 9.41 -26.91
C ALA A 441 -8.59 9.45 -25.44
N GLN A 442 -7.68 9.45 -24.44
CA GLN A 442 -8.02 9.58 -23.03
C GLN A 442 -8.30 11.05 -22.62
N GLY A 443 -8.13 12.00 -23.52
CA GLY A 443 -8.32 13.43 -23.28
C GLY A 443 -7.15 14.09 -22.53
N THR A 444 -7.36 15.32 -22.10
CA THR A 444 -6.37 16.07 -21.33
C THR A 444 -6.39 15.62 -19.88
N ILE A 445 -5.24 15.24 -19.38
CA ILE A 445 -5.07 14.83 -17.96
C ILE A 445 -4.54 16.03 -17.16
N ASP A 446 -5.30 16.45 -16.17
CA ASP A 446 -4.85 17.32 -15.09
C ASP A 446 -4.66 16.44 -13.84
N VAL A 447 -3.42 16.25 -13.42
CA VAL A 447 -3.07 15.36 -12.30
C VAL A 447 -3.57 15.83 -10.94
N LEU A 448 -4.04 17.07 -10.85
CA LEU A 448 -4.62 17.67 -9.64
C LEU A 448 -6.15 17.69 -9.66
N ALA A 449 -6.78 17.39 -10.81
CA ALA A 449 -8.24 17.47 -10.99
C ALA A 449 -8.86 16.25 -11.65
N THR A 450 -8.15 15.56 -12.56
CA THR A 450 -8.67 14.36 -13.23
C THR A 450 -8.59 13.16 -12.29
N LYS A 451 -9.74 12.71 -11.81
CA LYS A 451 -9.82 11.64 -10.80
C LYS A 451 -9.88 10.24 -11.40
N ILE A 452 -9.48 9.25 -10.61
CA ILE A 452 -9.78 7.84 -10.85
C ILE A 452 -11.27 7.62 -10.55
N PHE A 453 -11.93 6.69 -11.22
CA PHE A 453 -13.40 6.50 -11.14
C PHE A 453 -13.93 6.29 -9.71
N TRP A 454 -13.13 5.78 -8.82
CA TRP A 454 -13.51 5.52 -7.44
C TRP A 454 -13.17 6.67 -6.47
N ASP A 455 -12.45 7.69 -6.93
CA ASP A 455 -12.14 8.92 -6.19
C ASP A 455 -13.26 9.94 -6.46
N VAL A 456 -14.33 9.87 -5.67
CA VAL A 456 -15.59 10.59 -5.89
C VAL A 456 -15.79 11.78 -4.96
N ASP A 457 -14.81 12.13 -4.11
CA ASP A 457 -14.88 13.26 -3.15
C ASP A 457 -14.58 14.62 -3.78
#